data_5f9de54d70c52654ee8536e39b15b753
#
_entry.id   5f9de54d70c52654ee8536e39b15b753
#
_cell.length_a   1.000
_cell.length_b   1.000
_cell.length_c   1.000
_cell.angle_alpha   90.00
_cell.angle_beta   90.00
_cell.angle_gamma   90.00
#
_symmetry.space_group_name_H-M   'P 1'
#
loop_
_entity.id
_entity.type
_entity.pdbx_description
1 polymer ?
#
loop_
_entity_poly.entity_id
_entity_poly.type
_entity_poly.pdbx_seq_one_letter_code
_entity_poly.pdbx_strand_id
1 'polypeptide(L)'
;MDSVWDMIRPGFLSREERSALIGLARDGSVTHRLARRANALVLLDDGMSCEQVAKVLLLDDDTIRRWHGAFAEGGRKALMRFESGGSACNLSEAQQEKLVAWVRATSPRSTRQIGAWIASELGVEYDSRSGLVALLHRLGLEYRKPEVIPRHLDENKQRAFIKLYENLMNSLSLDEVVVFVDAVHPTHAARAAGCWAAKDETLAIEQTTGRQRLNIHGAIDLETGQTKMIEAETIDAASTIKLLEALELLYSTTALIHVFLDNARYHHAKVVQEWLSRPERRIALHFVPSYCPHLNPIERLWALMHEHLTHNKTYPTCRKFADAILDFLRHEVPARWTEFCDSVTDNFRVILPAKFRILV
;
A
#
# COMPACT_ATOMS: atom_id res chain seq x y z
N MET A 1 -20.06 35.98 -55.39
CA MET A 1 -19.56 34.61 -55.43
C MET A 1 -19.83 34.02 -54.06
N ASP A 2 -20.99 33.37 -53.99
CA ASP A 2 -21.49 32.79 -52.73
C ASP A 2 -20.66 31.53 -52.45
N SER A 3 -19.95 31.54 -51.33
CA SER A 3 -19.26 30.36 -50.84
C SER A 3 -20.30 29.35 -50.36
N VAL A 4 -20.47 28.28 -51.14
CA VAL A 4 -21.23 27.10 -50.76
C VAL A 4 -20.50 26.48 -49.56
N TRP A 5 -20.92 26.86 -48.35
CA TRP A 5 -20.47 26.21 -47.14
C TRP A 5 -21.02 24.78 -47.17
N ASP A 6 -20.14 23.80 -47.19
CA ASP A 6 -20.44 22.37 -47.20
C ASP A 6 -21.31 22.05 -45.96
N MET A 7 -22.62 21.96 -46.15
CA MET A 7 -23.55 21.59 -45.06
C MET A 7 -23.32 20.13 -44.72
N ILE A 8 -22.94 19.86 -43.50
CA ILE A 8 -22.82 18.51 -42.97
C ILE A 8 -24.18 17.82 -43.13
N ARG A 9 -24.22 16.73 -43.89
CA ARG A 9 -25.46 15.97 -44.14
C ARG A 9 -25.80 15.17 -42.86
N PRO A 10 -27.05 15.24 -42.35
CA PRO A 10 -27.49 14.41 -41.25
C PRO A 10 -27.46 12.92 -41.60
N GLY A 11 -27.37 12.05 -40.62
CA GLY A 11 -27.35 10.60 -40.85
C GLY A 11 -26.00 10.07 -41.38
N PHE A 12 -24.89 10.76 -41.08
CA PHE A 12 -23.54 10.33 -41.50
C PHE A 12 -22.94 9.25 -40.59
N LEU A 13 -23.52 9.04 -39.37
CA LEU A 13 -23.09 8.01 -38.46
C LEU A 13 -23.76 6.67 -38.75
N SER A 14 -23.00 5.59 -38.78
CA SER A 14 -23.59 4.25 -38.74
C SER A 14 -24.30 4.02 -37.40
N ARG A 15 -25.20 3.05 -37.34
CA ARG A 15 -25.93 2.68 -36.11
C ARG A 15 -24.99 2.31 -34.97
N GLU A 16 -23.87 1.65 -35.27
CA GLU A 16 -22.87 1.24 -34.30
C GLU A 16 -22.07 2.44 -33.78
N GLU A 17 -21.63 3.33 -34.70
CA GLU A 17 -20.88 4.54 -34.30
C GLU A 17 -21.74 5.47 -33.46
N ARG A 18 -22.99 5.66 -33.83
CA ARG A 18 -23.95 6.47 -33.07
C ARG A 18 -24.14 5.90 -31.67
N SER A 19 -24.34 4.59 -31.54
CA SER A 19 -24.49 3.93 -30.25
C SER A 19 -23.22 4.10 -29.37
N ALA A 20 -22.04 3.94 -29.98
CA ALA A 20 -20.77 4.10 -29.28
C ALA A 20 -20.52 5.54 -28.82
N LEU A 21 -20.88 6.55 -29.62
CA LEU A 21 -20.75 7.96 -29.27
C LEU A 21 -21.74 8.36 -28.16
N ILE A 22 -22.97 7.86 -28.18
CA ILE A 22 -23.95 8.04 -27.10
C ILE A 22 -23.42 7.41 -25.82
N GLY A 23 -22.84 6.22 -25.88
CA GLY A 23 -22.17 5.58 -24.74
C GLY A 23 -21.08 6.46 -24.14
N LEU A 24 -20.17 6.99 -24.97
CA LEU A 24 -19.11 7.92 -24.53
C LEU A 24 -19.67 9.22 -23.92
N ALA A 25 -20.74 9.74 -24.48
CA ALA A 25 -21.37 10.97 -23.99
C ALA A 25 -22.00 10.79 -22.57
N ARG A 26 -22.45 9.58 -22.25
CA ARG A 26 -23.10 9.24 -20.97
C ARG A 26 -22.14 8.65 -19.94
N ASP A 27 -20.93 8.29 -20.33
CA ASP A 27 -19.93 7.70 -19.45
C ASP A 27 -19.32 8.78 -18.55
N GLY A 28 -19.66 8.77 -17.28
CA GLY A 28 -19.11 9.70 -16.28
C GLY A 28 -17.62 9.51 -15.97
N SER A 29 -17.01 8.41 -16.43
CA SER A 29 -15.57 8.15 -16.23
C SER A 29 -14.69 8.78 -17.32
N VAL A 30 -15.25 9.13 -18.49
CA VAL A 30 -14.49 9.78 -19.56
C VAL A 30 -14.30 11.28 -19.29
N THR A 31 -13.25 11.84 -19.87
CA THR A 31 -13.01 13.28 -19.73
C THR A 31 -14.16 14.09 -20.33
N HIS A 32 -14.58 15.15 -19.65
CA HIS A 32 -15.62 16.05 -20.12
C HIS A 32 -15.39 16.55 -21.57
N ARG A 33 -14.13 16.74 -21.97
CA ARG A 33 -13.76 17.14 -23.34
C ARG A 33 -14.15 16.08 -24.38
N LEU A 34 -14.01 14.80 -24.06
CA LEU A 34 -14.37 13.70 -24.95
C LEU A 34 -15.89 13.54 -25.05
N ALA A 35 -16.60 13.61 -23.94
CA ALA A 35 -18.06 13.58 -23.91
C ALA A 35 -18.68 14.72 -24.76
N ARG A 36 -18.10 15.94 -24.70
CA ARG A 36 -18.54 17.07 -25.53
C ARG A 36 -18.32 16.83 -27.03
N ARG A 37 -17.20 16.22 -27.43
CA ARG A 37 -16.96 15.85 -28.85
C ARG A 37 -17.98 14.81 -29.34
N ALA A 38 -18.25 13.79 -28.50
CA ALA A 38 -19.25 12.78 -28.82
C ALA A 38 -20.65 13.39 -28.96
N ASN A 39 -21.06 14.25 -28.04
CA ASN A 39 -22.32 14.98 -28.11
C ASN A 39 -22.42 15.82 -29.42
N ALA A 40 -21.36 16.53 -29.78
CA ALA A 40 -21.37 17.36 -31.00
C ALA A 40 -21.66 16.53 -32.24
N LEU A 41 -21.02 15.37 -32.39
CA LEU A 41 -21.25 14.50 -33.56
C LEU A 41 -22.65 13.91 -33.61
N VAL A 42 -23.19 13.51 -32.43
CA VAL A 42 -24.56 13.00 -32.34
C VAL A 42 -25.56 14.08 -32.70
N LEU A 43 -25.41 15.32 -32.24
CA LEU A 43 -26.29 16.45 -32.58
C LEU A 43 -26.20 16.84 -34.07
N LEU A 44 -25.00 16.78 -34.65
CA LEU A 44 -24.84 16.99 -36.10
C LEU A 44 -25.56 15.89 -36.91
N ASP A 45 -25.44 14.65 -36.51
CA ASP A 45 -26.10 13.50 -37.10
C ASP A 45 -27.63 13.59 -37.02
N ASP A 46 -28.15 14.21 -35.96
CA ASP A 46 -29.58 14.54 -35.79
C ASP A 46 -30.05 15.70 -36.65
N GLY A 47 -29.17 16.31 -37.46
CA GLY A 47 -29.51 17.37 -38.41
C GLY A 47 -29.36 18.79 -37.87
N MET A 48 -28.75 19.00 -36.69
CA MET A 48 -28.42 20.34 -36.22
C MET A 48 -27.27 20.95 -37.04
N SER A 49 -27.31 22.24 -37.33
CA SER A 49 -26.20 22.95 -37.96
C SER A 49 -25.03 23.12 -36.97
N CYS A 50 -23.80 23.34 -37.49
CA CYS A 50 -22.63 23.63 -36.66
C CYS A 50 -22.87 24.79 -35.72
N GLU A 51 -23.55 25.85 -36.14
CA GLU A 51 -23.90 27.00 -35.30
C GLU A 51 -24.88 26.61 -34.17
N GLN A 52 -25.89 25.78 -34.49
CA GLN A 52 -26.82 25.30 -33.47
C GLN A 52 -26.12 24.43 -32.43
N VAL A 53 -25.26 23.49 -32.84
CA VAL A 53 -24.48 22.64 -31.95
C VAL A 53 -23.51 23.48 -31.11
N ALA A 54 -22.84 24.45 -31.75
CA ALA A 54 -21.93 25.38 -31.04
C ALA A 54 -22.67 26.15 -29.95
N LYS A 55 -23.87 26.66 -30.24
CA LYS A 55 -24.71 27.34 -29.26
C LYS A 55 -25.14 26.44 -28.09
N VAL A 56 -25.54 25.20 -28.39
CA VAL A 56 -25.93 24.21 -27.37
C VAL A 56 -24.77 23.83 -26.45
N LEU A 57 -23.57 23.63 -27.04
CA LEU A 57 -22.40 23.20 -26.32
C LEU A 57 -21.54 24.35 -25.77
N LEU A 58 -21.94 25.61 -25.99
CA LEU A 58 -21.20 26.82 -25.61
C LEU A 58 -19.77 26.80 -26.20
N LEU A 59 -19.68 26.64 -27.51
CA LEU A 59 -18.44 26.57 -28.31
C LEU A 59 -18.55 27.48 -29.53
N ASP A 60 -17.47 27.61 -30.28
CA ASP A 60 -17.48 28.17 -31.61
C ASP A 60 -17.77 27.09 -32.67
N ASP A 61 -18.35 27.50 -33.79
CA ASP A 61 -18.77 26.59 -34.89
C ASP A 61 -17.56 26.01 -35.65
N ASP A 62 -16.42 26.69 -35.70
CA ASP A 62 -15.18 26.17 -36.27
C ASP A 62 -14.65 24.98 -35.46
N THR A 63 -14.83 24.98 -34.16
CA THR A 63 -14.50 23.84 -33.30
C THR A 63 -15.37 22.63 -33.64
N ILE A 64 -16.66 22.83 -33.91
CA ILE A 64 -17.58 21.75 -34.30
C ILE A 64 -17.20 21.18 -35.67
N ARG A 65 -16.92 22.05 -36.65
CA ARG A 65 -16.44 21.64 -38.00
C ARG A 65 -15.16 20.81 -37.90
N ARG A 66 -14.21 21.28 -37.14
CA ARG A 66 -12.93 20.58 -36.93
C ARG A 66 -13.11 19.19 -36.29
N TRP A 67 -14.01 19.04 -35.32
CA TRP A 67 -14.30 17.73 -34.75
C TRP A 67 -14.98 16.77 -35.71
N HIS A 68 -15.90 17.28 -36.54
CA HIS A 68 -16.52 16.51 -37.59
C HIS A 68 -15.48 16.07 -38.66
N GLY A 69 -14.62 17.00 -39.10
CA GLY A 69 -13.54 16.68 -40.04
C GLY A 69 -12.59 15.60 -39.51
N ALA A 70 -12.13 15.74 -38.25
CA ALA A 70 -11.30 14.74 -37.60
C ALA A 70 -11.98 13.36 -37.51
N PHE A 71 -13.29 13.34 -37.25
CA PHE A 71 -14.05 12.10 -37.23
C PHE A 71 -14.20 11.49 -38.61
N ALA A 72 -14.47 12.31 -39.66
CA ALA A 72 -14.58 11.86 -41.06
C ALA A 72 -13.26 11.26 -41.55
N GLU A 73 -12.11 11.82 -41.18
CA GLU A 73 -10.78 11.35 -41.60
C GLU A 73 -10.30 10.08 -40.84
N GLY A 74 -10.56 9.97 -39.60
CA GLY A 74 -9.95 8.91 -38.75
C GLY A 74 -10.88 8.25 -37.75
N GLY A 75 -12.18 8.49 -37.85
CA GLY A 75 -13.23 7.89 -37.05
C GLY A 75 -13.05 8.17 -35.56
N ARG A 76 -13.57 7.27 -34.73
CA ARG A 76 -13.52 7.36 -33.28
C ARG A 76 -12.10 7.53 -32.72
N LYS A 77 -11.08 6.90 -33.35
CA LYS A 77 -9.68 7.03 -32.88
C LYS A 77 -9.15 8.45 -33.01
N ALA A 78 -9.48 9.14 -34.12
CA ALA A 78 -9.06 10.53 -34.29
C ALA A 78 -9.81 11.49 -33.34
N LEU A 79 -11.09 11.24 -33.09
CA LEU A 79 -11.87 12.00 -32.11
C LEU A 79 -11.29 11.90 -30.70
N MET A 80 -10.72 10.77 -30.33
CA MET A 80 -10.09 10.53 -29.02
C MET A 80 -8.70 11.16 -28.90
N ARG A 81 -8.04 11.52 -30.02
CA ARG A 81 -6.77 12.23 -29.97
C ARG A 81 -6.99 13.67 -29.52
N PHE A 82 -6.40 14.00 -28.39
CA PHE A 82 -6.30 15.39 -27.95
C PHE A 82 -4.94 15.93 -28.41
N GLU A 83 -4.92 16.64 -29.52
CA GLU A 83 -3.77 17.46 -29.94
C GLU A 83 -3.68 18.75 -29.09
N SER A 84 -3.90 18.63 -27.78
CA SER A 84 -3.48 19.69 -26.91
C SER A 84 -1.98 19.53 -26.76
N GLY A 85 -1.21 20.18 -27.58
CA GLY A 85 0.18 20.45 -27.31
C GLY A 85 0.21 21.06 -25.91
N GLY A 86 0.70 20.29 -24.92
CA GLY A 86 0.94 20.86 -23.59
C GLY A 86 1.85 22.07 -23.76
N SER A 87 1.78 23.03 -22.84
CA SER A 87 2.73 24.13 -22.80
C SER A 87 4.14 23.58 -23.00
N ALA A 88 4.92 24.22 -23.87
CA ALA A 88 6.30 23.82 -24.12
C ALA A 88 7.03 23.63 -22.79
N CYS A 89 7.81 22.58 -22.68
CA CYS A 89 8.58 22.34 -21.45
C CYS A 89 9.65 23.44 -21.35
N ASN A 90 9.74 24.09 -20.20
CA ASN A 90 10.74 25.12 -19.95
C ASN A 90 12.18 24.55 -19.92
N LEU A 91 12.33 23.21 -19.84
CA LEU A 91 13.59 22.52 -19.89
C LEU A 91 13.80 21.84 -21.24
N SER A 92 14.96 21.98 -21.85
CA SER A 92 15.39 21.20 -23.01
C SER A 92 15.51 19.71 -22.65
N GLU A 93 15.56 18.82 -23.63
CA GLU A 93 15.72 17.38 -23.42
C GLU A 93 16.98 17.05 -22.61
N ALA A 94 18.11 17.67 -22.93
CA ALA A 94 19.38 17.50 -22.18
C ALA A 94 19.25 17.96 -20.71
N GLN A 95 18.53 19.06 -20.46
CA GLN A 95 18.26 19.53 -19.09
C GLN A 95 17.32 18.58 -18.33
N GLN A 96 16.33 18.01 -19.01
CA GLN A 96 15.44 17.00 -18.42
C GLN A 96 16.20 15.73 -18.03
N GLU A 97 17.09 15.23 -18.90
CA GLU A 97 17.96 14.08 -18.58
C GLU A 97 18.86 14.36 -17.39
N LYS A 98 19.48 15.57 -17.35
CA LYS A 98 20.33 16.00 -16.22
C LYS A 98 19.53 16.04 -14.92
N LEU A 99 18.28 16.54 -14.95
CA LEU A 99 17.38 16.53 -13.81
C LEU A 99 17.05 15.12 -13.33
N VAL A 100 16.67 14.22 -14.24
CA VAL A 100 16.36 12.83 -13.89
C VAL A 100 17.58 12.12 -13.28
N ALA A 101 18.76 12.32 -13.85
CA ALA A 101 20.02 11.76 -13.33
C ALA A 101 20.31 12.28 -11.92
N TRP A 102 20.15 13.58 -11.69
CA TRP A 102 20.35 14.17 -10.36
C TRP A 102 19.34 13.67 -9.33
N VAL A 103 18.03 13.62 -9.69
CA VAL A 103 17.00 13.08 -8.79
C VAL A 103 17.28 11.62 -8.43
N ARG A 104 17.73 10.82 -9.40
CA ARG A 104 18.16 9.44 -9.14
C ARG A 104 19.38 9.37 -8.22
N ALA A 105 20.35 10.25 -8.39
CA ALA A 105 21.56 10.25 -7.55
C ALA A 105 21.28 10.69 -6.11
N THR A 106 20.45 11.72 -5.91
CA THR A 106 20.32 12.42 -4.62
C THR A 106 19.05 12.12 -3.85
N SER A 107 18.00 11.58 -4.50
CA SER A 107 16.68 11.30 -3.90
C SER A 107 16.12 12.48 -3.07
N PRO A 108 15.90 13.66 -3.67
CA PRO A 108 15.51 14.87 -2.96
C PRO A 108 14.15 14.67 -2.27
N ARG A 109 14.03 15.22 -1.05
CA ARG A 109 12.86 15.03 -0.19
C ARG A 109 11.68 15.94 -0.49
N SER A 110 11.90 17.01 -1.25
CA SER A 110 10.87 18.01 -1.49
C SER A 110 10.98 18.65 -2.88
N THR A 111 9.85 19.09 -3.40
CA THR A 111 9.80 19.91 -4.62
C THR A 111 10.56 21.21 -4.49
N ARG A 112 10.69 21.77 -3.27
CA ARG A 112 11.51 22.97 -3.02
C ARG A 112 13.00 22.71 -3.32
N GLN A 113 13.54 21.56 -2.88
CA GLN A 113 14.93 21.18 -3.21
C GLN A 113 15.13 21.02 -4.71
N ILE A 114 14.16 20.39 -5.39
CA ILE A 114 14.22 20.19 -6.85
C ILE A 114 14.17 21.55 -7.57
N GLY A 115 13.25 22.42 -7.19
CA GLY A 115 13.14 23.77 -7.77
C GLY A 115 14.40 24.59 -7.57
N ALA A 116 14.99 24.60 -6.37
CA ALA A 116 16.24 25.29 -6.09
C ALA A 116 17.40 24.75 -6.94
N TRP A 117 17.49 23.44 -7.11
CA TRP A 117 18.51 22.83 -7.96
C TRP A 117 18.32 23.18 -9.44
N ILE A 118 17.08 23.17 -9.95
CA ILE A 118 16.78 23.59 -11.33
C ILE A 118 17.19 25.06 -11.55
N ALA A 119 16.86 25.93 -10.61
CA ALA A 119 17.21 27.34 -10.69
C ALA A 119 18.75 27.54 -10.69
N SER A 120 19.47 26.87 -9.78
CA SER A 120 20.92 27.02 -9.67
C SER A 120 21.70 26.37 -10.83
N GLU A 121 21.31 25.18 -11.25
CA GLU A 121 22.10 24.40 -12.22
C GLU A 121 21.63 24.52 -13.67
N LEU A 122 20.34 24.84 -13.88
CA LEU A 122 19.76 24.94 -15.21
C LEU A 122 19.30 26.36 -15.57
N GLY A 123 19.32 27.30 -14.61
CA GLY A 123 18.94 28.70 -14.82
C GLY A 123 17.45 28.90 -15.12
N VAL A 124 16.59 27.95 -14.74
CA VAL A 124 15.14 28.00 -15.00
C VAL A 124 14.39 28.03 -13.67
N GLU A 125 13.49 28.99 -13.53
CA GLU A 125 12.63 29.10 -12.35
C GLU A 125 11.22 28.57 -12.64
N TYR A 126 10.62 27.90 -11.65
CA TYR A 126 9.23 27.47 -11.68
C TYR A 126 8.40 28.26 -10.68
N ASP A 127 7.50 29.09 -11.17
CA ASP A 127 6.66 29.97 -10.37
C ASP A 127 5.67 29.22 -9.49
N SER A 128 5.29 28.00 -9.87
CA SER A 128 4.33 27.21 -9.13
C SER A 128 4.81 25.78 -8.83
N ARG A 129 4.46 25.31 -7.62
CA ARG A 129 4.69 23.92 -7.22
C ARG A 129 3.98 22.93 -8.15
N SER A 130 2.78 23.27 -8.62
CA SER A 130 1.99 22.41 -9.51
C SER A 130 2.66 22.23 -10.87
N GLY A 131 3.26 23.27 -11.45
CA GLY A 131 4.02 23.19 -12.69
C GLY A 131 5.25 22.28 -12.54
N LEU A 132 5.97 22.39 -11.42
CA LEU A 132 7.12 21.52 -11.13
C LEU A 132 6.68 20.06 -10.93
N VAL A 133 5.60 19.79 -10.20
CA VAL A 133 5.06 18.44 -10.01
C VAL A 133 4.61 17.85 -11.36
N ALA A 134 3.95 18.62 -12.21
CA ALA A 134 3.55 18.18 -13.54
C ALA A 134 4.77 17.83 -14.43
N LEU A 135 5.87 18.59 -14.33
CA LEU A 135 7.13 18.23 -14.97
C LEU A 135 7.67 16.89 -14.47
N LEU A 136 7.76 16.71 -13.14
CA LEU A 136 8.29 15.48 -12.54
C LEU A 136 7.48 14.24 -12.99
N HIS A 137 6.15 14.34 -12.97
CA HIS A 137 5.28 13.24 -13.45
C HIS A 137 5.50 12.94 -14.95
N ARG A 138 5.67 13.96 -15.81
CA ARG A 138 6.00 13.75 -17.24
C ARG A 138 7.34 13.03 -17.43
N LEU A 139 8.28 13.27 -16.53
CA LEU A 139 9.59 12.60 -16.53
C LEU A 139 9.56 11.22 -15.85
N GLY A 140 8.38 10.71 -15.46
CA GLY A 140 8.22 9.42 -14.80
C GLY A 140 8.73 9.42 -13.35
N LEU A 141 8.83 10.58 -12.71
CA LEU A 141 9.26 10.73 -11.31
C LEU A 141 8.03 10.91 -10.41
N GLU A 142 7.97 10.13 -9.33
CA GLU A 142 6.90 10.16 -8.34
C GLU A 142 7.47 10.30 -6.94
N TYR A 143 6.70 10.95 -6.06
CA TYR A 143 7.04 10.99 -4.64
C TYR A 143 6.70 9.67 -3.99
N ARG A 144 7.71 8.92 -3.52
CA ARG A 144 7.55 7.60 -2.91
C ARG A 144 8.22 7.55 -1.55
N LYS A 145 7.59 6.87 -0.60
CA LYS A 145 8.22 6.49 0.66
C LYS A 145 9.06 5.23 0.41
N PRO A 146 10.36 5.23 0.74
CA PRO A 146 11.19 4.03 0.63
C PRO A 146 10.66 2.90 1.54
N GLU A 147 10.73 1.68 1.05
CA GLU A 147 10.53 0.49 1.89
C GLU A 147 11.79 0.25 2.71
N VAL A 148 11.60 -0.15 3.97
CA VAL A 148 12.71 -0.59 4.81
C VAL A 148 12.88 -2.08 4.62
N ILE A 149 14.03 -2.47 4.06
CA ILE A 149 14.39 -3.88 3.88
C ILE A 149 15.58 -4.24 4.77
N PRO A 150 15.63 -5.44 5.35
CA PRO A 150 16.76 -5.88 6.14
C PRO A 150 18.06 -5.94 5.31
N ARG A 151 19.18 -5.59 5.92
CA ARG A 151 20.48 -5.50 5.23
C ARG A 151 21.05 -6.84 4.79
N HIS A 152 20.69 -7.92 5.48
CA HIS A 152 21.29 -9.25 5.32
C HIS A 152 20.25 -10.30 4.90
N LEU A 153 19.46 -9.98 3.88
CA LEU A 153 18.49 -10.93 3.31
C LEU A 153 19.22 -11.99 2.47
N ASP A 154 18.88 -13.24 2.71
CA ASP A 154 19.34 -14.41 1.94
C ASP A 154 18.15 -15.01 1.19
N GLU A 155 18.15 -14.90 -0.14
CA GLU A 155 17.08 -15.39 -1.00
C GLU A 155 16.88 -16.91 -0.86
N ASN A 156 17.98 -17.68 -0.80
CA ASN A 156 17.89 -19.14 -0.73
C ASN A 156 17.27 -19.60 0.58
N LYS A 157 17.62 -18.93 1.69
CA LYS A 157 17.02 -19.23 3.00
C LYS A 157 15.52 -18.87 3.04
N GLN A 158 15.14 -17.75 2.43
CA GLN A 158 13.73 -17.38 2.32
C GLN A 158 12.93 -18.45 1.53
N ARG A 159 13.45 -18.86 0.35
CA ARG A 159 12.82 -19.90 -0.48
C ARG A 159 12.75 -21.25 0.23
N ALA A 160 13.83 -21.64 0.90
CA ALA A 160 13.89 -22.89 1.65
C ALA A 160 12.86 -22.92 2.79
N PHE A 161 12.72 -21.80 3.51
CA PHE A 161 11.72 -21.66 4.58
C PHE A 161 10.30 -21.72 4.03
N ILE A 162 9.98 -20.97 2.98
CA ILE A 162 8.65 -20.99 2.36
C ILE A 162 8.28 -22.41 1.93
N LYS A 163 9.21 -23.10 1.26
CA LYS A 163 9.00 -24.50 0.84
C LYS A 163 8.81 -25.44 2.04
N LEU A 164 9.57 -25.26 3.10
CA LEU A 164 9.39 -26.06 4.35
C LEU A 164 8.00 -25.84 4.92
N TYR A 165 7.56 -24.58 5.03
CA TYR A 165 6.24 -24.22 5.52
C TYR A 165 5.12 -24.80 4.64
N GLU A 166 5.19 -24.60 3.32
CA GLU A 166 4.21 -25.16 2.38
C GLU A 166 4.13 -26.71 2.48
N ASN A 167 5.26 -27.38 2.58
CA ASN A 167 5.29 -28.84 2.74
C ASN A 167 4.63 -29.26 4.06
N LEU A 168 4.91 -28.55 5.16
CA LEU A 168 4.28 -28.81 6.45
C LEU A 168 2.76 -28.64 6.36
N MET A 169 2.29 -27.52 5.84
CA MET A 169 0.86 -27.23 5.71
C MET A 169 0.13 -28.27 4.83
N ASN A 170 0.78 -28.75 3.77
CA ASN A 170 0.22 -29.80 2.92
C ASN A 170 0.18 -31.19 3.58
N SER A 171 0.95 -31.43 4.63
CA SER A 171 1.02 -32.71 5.35
C SER A 171 0.46 -32.65 6.77
N LEU A 172 -0.06 -31.49 7.18
CA LEU A 172 -0.56 -31.24 8.53
C LEU A 172 -1.75 -32.14 8.83
N SER A 173 -1.70 -32.85 9.96
CA SER A 173 -2.80 -33.71 10.45
C SER A 173 -3.84 -32.84 11.17
N LEU A 174 -5.07 -33.35 11.26
CA LEU A 174 -6.20 -32.66 11.92
C LEU A 174 -5.99 -32.45 13.43
N ASP A 175 -5.11 -33.22 14.04
CA ASP A 175 -4.72 -33.12 15.44
C ASP A 175 -3.40 -32.38 15.68
N GLU A 176 -2.91 -31.70 14.65
CA GLU A 176 -1.74 -30.81 14.73
C GLU A 176 -2.16 -29.34 14.53
N VAL A 177 -1.39 -28.42 15.09
CA VAL A 177 -1.65 -26.99 14.99
C VAL A 177 -0.37 -26.22 14.70
N VAL A 178 -0.50 -25.12 13.95
CA VAL A 178 0.61 -24.23 13.61
C VAL A 178 0.40 -22.88 14.30
N VAL A 179 1.41 -22.44 15.06
CA VAL A 179 1.40 -21.13 15.72
C VAL A 179 2.66 -20.35 15.38
N PHE A 180 2.51 -19.03 15.27
CA PHE A 180 3.61 -18.11 15.07
C PHE A 180 3.90 -17.34 16.35
N VAL A 181 5.16 -17.29 16.74
CA VAL A 181 5.63 -16.72 18.01
C VAL A 181 6.62 -15.58 17.77
N ASP A 182 6.49 -14.53 18.54
CA ASP A 182 7.42 -13.41 18.56
C ASP A 182 7.23 -12.58 19.85
N ALA A 183 8.16 -11.66 20.10
CA ALA A 183 8.10 -10.73 21.21
C ALA A 183 7.89 -9.29 20.74
N VAL A 184 7.03 -8.55 21.43
CA VAL A 184 6.81 -7.14 21.14
C VAL A 184 6.98 -6.28 22.40
N HIS A 185 7.50 -5.06 22.18
CA HIS A 185 7.83 -4.12 23.27
C HIS A 185 7.12 -2.77 23.08
N PRO A 186 5.77 -2.72 23.11
CA PRO A 186 5.05 -1.46 22.95
C PRO A 186 5.39 -0.48 24.08
N THR A 187 5.69 0.75 23.69
CA THR A 187 5.97 1.84 24.63
C THR A 187 4.70 2.61 24.94
N HIS A 188 4.54 3.05 26.18
CA HIS A 188 3.44 3.91 26.60
C HIS A 188 3.61 5.31 26.01
N ALA A 189 3.36 5.43 24.73
CA ALA A 189 3.42 6.68 23.96
C ALA A 189 2.41 6.63 22.81
N ALA A 190 1.72 7.73 22.58
CA ALA A 190 0.86 7.87 21.43
C ALA A 190 1.68 8.04 20.16
N ARG A 191 1.20 7.50 19.05
CA ARG A 191 1.77 7.68 17.70
C ARG A 191 0.82 8.53 16.88
N ALA A 192 1.29 9.71 16.42
CA ALA A 192 0.50 10.52 15.51
C ALA A 192 0.35 9.83 14.17
N ALA A 193 -0.87 9.61 13.74
CA ALA A 193 -1.23 9.04 12.44
C ALA A 193 -2.25 9.95 11.75
N GLY A 194 -2.26 9.94 10.41
CA GLY A 194 -3.26 10.70 9.65
C GLY A 194 -4.66 10.23 9.97
N CYS A 195 -5.60 11.18 10.16
CA CYS A 195 -7.01 10.90 10.35
C CYS A 195 -7.86 11.98 9.66
N TRP A 196 -9.14 11.67 9.46
CA TRP A 196 -10.09 12.64 8.96
C TRP A 196 -10.49 13.60 10.08
N ALA A 197 -10.50 14.90 9.77
CA ALA A 197 -10.92 15.97 10.67
C ALA A 197 -11.61 17.08 9.88
N ALA A 198 -12.33 17.96 10.56
CA ALA A 198 -12.87 19.16 9.95
C ALA A 198 -11.72 20.07 9.49
N LYS A 199 -11.92 20.80 8.39
CA LYS A 199 -10.85 21.58 7.72
C LYS A 199 -10.30 22.72 8.60
N ASP A 200 -11.11 23.21 9.51
CA ASP A 200 -10.85 24.31 10.44
C ASP A 200 -10.32 23.84 11.80
N GLU A 201 -10.21 22.53 12.02
CA GLU A 201 -9.69 21.95 13.25
C GLU A 201 -8.16 21.75 13.18
N THR A 202 -7.48 22.08 14.27
CA THR A 202 -6.09 21.72 14.51
C THR A 202 -6.02 20.61 15.53
N LEU A 203 -5.67 19.40 15.08
CA LEU A 203 -5.60 18.23 15.95
C LEU A 203 -4.25 18.17 16.66
N ALA A 204 -4.28 17.82 17.94
CA ALA A 204 -3.10 17.54 18.75
C ALA A 204 -3.31 16.29 19.61
N ILE A 205 -2.21 15.61 19.96
CA ILE A 205 -2.21 14.46 20.86
C ILE A 205 -1.27 14.78 22.02
N GLU A 206 -1.75 14.61 23.23
CA GLU A 206 -0.90 14.68 24.41
C GLU A 206 0.04 13.47 24.43
N GLN A 207 1.33 13.73 24.59
CA GLN A 207 2.34 12.68 24.59
C GLN A 207 2.91 12.46 25.98
N THR A 208 3.00 11.20 26.36
CA THR A 208 3.73 10.78 27.58
C THR A 208 5.25 10.76 27.31
N THR A 209 6.05 10.58 28.36
CA THR A 209 7.52 10.53 28.23
C THR A 209 8.03 9.33 27.43
N GLY A 210 7.17 8.30 27.17
CA GLY A 210 7.49 7.11 26.39
C GLY A 210 8.56 6.18 27.01
N ARG A 211 8.94 6.38 28.27
CA ARG A 211 9.99 5.58 28.93
C ARG A 211 9.50 4.21 29.41
N GLN A 212 8.21 4.09 29.70
CA GLN A 212 7.62 2.85 30.15
C GLN A 212 7.22 1.99 28.94
N ARG A 213 7.56 0.71 29.00
CA ARG A 213 7.22 -0.27 27.96
C ARG A 213 6.64 -1.52 28.59
N LEU A 214 5.82 -2.21 27.82
CA LEU A 214 5.34 -3.55 28.13
C LEU A 214 6.19 -4.55 27.34
N ASN A 215 6.55 -5.68 27.92
CA ASN A 215 7.18 -6.78 27.20
C ASN A 215 6.16 -7.91 27.08
N ILE A 216 5.79 -8.26 25.88
CA ILE A 216 4.85 -9.34 25.57
C ILE A 216 5.59 -10.39 24.76
N HIS A 217 5.53 -11.63 25.22
CA HIS A 217 5.90 -12.79 24.42
C HIS A 217 4.60 -13.45 23.97
N GLY A 218 4.34 -13.47 22.66
CA GLY A 218 3.03 -13.82 22.10
C GLY A 218 3.08 -14.90 21.08
N ALA A 219 1.94 -15.57 20.93
CA ALA A 219 1.68 -16.55 19.86
C ALA A 219 0.34 -16.28 19.21
N ILE A 220 0.21 -16.62 17.94
CA ILE A 220 -1.03 -16.59 17.15
C ILE A 220 -1.16 -17.85 16.30
N ASP A 221 -2.34 -18.41 16.26
CA ASP A 221 -2.80 -19.40 15.30
C ASP A 221 -3.58 -18.66 14.19
N LEU A 222 -3.16 -18.79 12.95
CA LEU A 222 -3.78 -18.07 11.83
C LEU A 222 -5.07 -18.72 11.33
N GLU A 223 -5.32 -19.98 11.63
CA GLU A 223 -6.55 -20.66 11.26
C GLU A 223 -7.73 -20.19 12.09
N THR A 224 -7.52 -20.12 13.40
CA THR A 224 -8.58 -19.82 14.37
C THR A 224 -8.57 -18.40 14.92
N GLY A 225 -7.46 -17.69 14.76
CA GLY A 225 -7.23 -16.40 15.41
C GLY A 225 -6.94 -16.50 16.90
N GLN A 226 -6.79 -17.69 17.43
CA GLN A 226 -6.43 -17.90 18.85
C GLN A 226 -5.06 -17.32 19.15
N THR A 227 -4.98 -16.56 20.23
CA THR A 227 -3.74 -15.95 20.68
C THR A 227 -3.37 -16.40 22.07
N LYS A 228 -2.07 -16.42 22.35
CA LYS A 228 -1.54 -16.60 23.70
C LYS A 228 -0.50 -15.53 23.99
N MET A 229 -0.75 -14.71 24.99
CA MET A 229 0.10 -13.59 25.34
C MET A 229 0.61 -13.73 26.79
N ILE A 230 1.94 -13.75 26.95
CA ILE A 230 2.63 -13.76 28.24
C ILE A 230 3.27 -12.40 28.45
N GLU A 231 2.89 -11.73 29.55
CA GLU A 231 3.58 -10.55 30.04
C GLU A 231 4.83 -11.00 30.83
N ALA A 232 5.97 -10.42 30.54
CA ALA A 232 7.22 -10.77 31.16
C ALA A 232 8.04 -9.51 31.51
N GLU A 233 8.80 -9.56 32.58
CA GLU A 233 9.75 -8.48 32.90
C GLU A 233 10.88 -8.44 31.84
N THR A 234 11.33 -9.62 31.43
CA THR A 234 12.36 -9.81 30.39
C THR A 234 11.95 -10.93 29.46
N ILE A 235 12.22 -10.74 28.18
CA ILE A 235 12.05 -11.79 27.16
C ILE A 235 13.34 -12.60 27.12
N ASP A 236 13.27 -13.86 27.54
CA ASP A 236 14.39 -14.76 27.72
C ASP A 236 13.96 -16.24 27.57
N ALA A 237 14.85 -17.16 27.90
CA ALA A 237 14.58 -18.59 27.87
C ALA A 237 13.44 -19.01 28.84
N ALA A 238 13.33 -18.36 29.98
CA ALA A 238 12.28 -18.67 30.96
C ALA A 238 10.90 -18.20 30.44
N SER A 239 10.82 -17.01 29.86
CA SER A 239 9.57 -16.53 29.23
C SER A 239 9.19 -17.38 28.02
N THR A 240 10.17 -17.89 27.27
CA THR A 240 9.93 -18.85 26.16
C THR A 240 9.28 -20.12 26.69
N ILE A 241 9.86 -20.75 27.71
CA ILE A 241 9.29 -21.97 28.30
C ILE A 241 7.87 -21.73 28.81
N LYS A 242 7.64 -20.61 29.52
CA LYS A 242 6.30 -20.24 30.00
C LYS A 242 5.28 -20.12 28.86
N LEU A 243 5.69 -19.54 27.70
CA LEU A 243 4.81 -19.43 26.54
C LEU A 243 4.52 -20.81 25.96
N LEU A 244 5.55 -21.65 25.80
CA LEU A 244 5.37 -23.02 25.27
C LEU A 244 4.46 -23.87 26.17
N GLU A 245 4.63 -23.80 27.50
CA GLU A 245 3.73 -24.46 28.48
C GLU A 245 2.29 -23.94 28.35
N ALA A 246 2.13 -22.64 28.17
CA ALA A 246 0.81 -22.04 28.00
C ALA A 246 0.15 -22.41 26.65
N LEU A 247 0.94 -22.69 25.61
CA LEU A 247 0.45 -23.23 24.34
C LEU A 247 0.01 -24.71 24.49
N GLU A 248 0.79 -25.55 25.20
CA GLU A 248 0.38 -26.93 25.48
C GLU A 248 -0.92 -27.02 26.29
N LEU A 249 -1.14 -26.05 27.20
CA LEU A 249 -2.42 -25.96 27.94
C LEU A 249 -3.56 -25.49 27.04
N LEU A 250 -3.31 -24.54 26.14
CA LEU A 250 -4.32 -24.00 25.21
C LEU A 250 -4.78 -25.11 24.23
N TYR A 251 -3.84 -25.90 23.75
CA TYR A 251 -4.06 -27.00 22.81
C TYR A 251 -3.93 -28.36 23.49
N SER A 252 -4.67 -28.56 24.57
CA SER A 252 -4.54 -29.76 25.44
C SER A 252 -4.84 -31.08 24.75
N THR A 253 -5.65 -31.08 23.68
CA THR A 253 -6.05 -32.26 22.92
C THR A 253 -5.24 -32.45 21.64
N THR A 254 -4.37 -31.53 21.28
CA THR A 254 -3.58 -31.56 20.04
C THR A 254 -2.37 -32.48 20.19
N ALA A 255 -2.10 -33.30 19.18
CA ALA A 255 -0.98 -34.23 19.20
C ALA A 255 0.38 -33.53 19.10
N LEU A 256 0.49 -32.51 18.27
CA LEU A 256 1.72 -31.77 18.07
C LEU A 256 1.42 -30.31 17.75
N ILE A 257 2.20 -29.40 18.32
CA ILE A 257 2.14 -27.96 18.11
C ILE A 257 3.40 -27.52 17.38
N HIS A 258 3.26 -27.11 16.13
CA HIS A 258 4.33 -26.55 15.33
C HIS A 258 4.49 -25.07 15.63
N VAL A 259 5.60 -24.68 16.23
CA VAL A 259 5.87 -23.31 16.66
C VAL A 259 6.90 -22.66 15.75
N PHE A 260 6.48 -21.68 14.97
CA PHE A 260 7.36 -20.86 14.15
C PHE A 260 7.78 -19.63 14.93
N LEU A 261 9.09 -19.40 15.04
CA LEU A 261 9.69 -18.32 15.83
C LEU A 261 10.98 -17.84 15.21
N ASP A 262 11.47 -16.68 15.64
CA ASP A 262 12.73 -16.11 15.17
C ASP A 262 13.96 -16.89 15.70
N ASN A 263 15.15 -16.53 15.20
CA ASN A 263 16.43 -17.14 15.59
C ASN A 263 17.06 -16.45 16.81
N ALA A 264 16.30 -15.91 17.74
CA ALA A 264 16.87 -15.30 18.94
C ALA A 264 17.62 -16.34 19.81
N ARG A 265 18.76 -15.93 20.37
CA ARG A 265 19.66 -16.84 21.11
C ARG A 265 18.99 -17.55 22.26
N TYR A 266 18.04 -16.92 22.92
CA TYR A 266 17.34 -17.48 24.07
C TYR A 266 16.42 -18.65 23.71
N HIS A 267 15.96 -18.77 22.46
CA HIS A 267 15.22 -19.93 21.98
C HIS A 267 16.12 -21.17 21.82
N HIS A 268 17.43 -20.96 21.62
CA HIS A 268 18.42 -22.03 21.52
C HIS A 268 19.10 -22.33 22.86
N ALA A 269 18.67 -21.67 23.94
CA ALA A 269 19.27 -21.87 25.24
C ALA A 269 19.16 -23.35 25.72
N LYS A 270 20.19 -23.83 26.42
CA LYS A 270 20.25 -25.21 26.89
C LYS A 270 19.01 -25.61 27.69
N VAL A 271 18.53 -24.73 28.56
CA VAL A 271 17.32 -24.96 29.39
C VAL A 271 16.04 -25.17 28.52
N VAL A 272 15.95 -24.49 27.37
CA VAL A 272 14.82 -24.69 26.42
C VAL A 272 14.96 -26.04 25.74
N GLN A 273 16.16 -26.42 25.31
CA GLN A 273 16.42 -27.73 24.70
C GLN A 273 16.19 -28.90 25.68
N GLU A 274 16.63 -28.73 26.92
CA GLU A 274 16.37 -29.71 28.00
C GLU A 274 14.86 -29.83 28.29
N TRP A 275 14.15 -28.72 28.27
CA TRP A 275 12.69 -28.74 28.42
C TRP A 275 12.00 -29.46 27.28
N LEU A 276 12.38 -29.17 26.02
CA LEU A 276 11.82 -29.78 24.81
C LEU A 276 12.13 -31.28 24.68
N SER A 277 13.28 -31.73 25.25
CA SER A 277 13.68 -33.15 25.17
C SER A 277 12.85 -34.10 26.04
N ARG A 278 11.99 -33.56 26.90
CA ARG A 278 11.12 -34.39 27.76
C ARG A 278 10.04 -35.09 26.90
N PRO A 279 9.79 -36.38 27.11
CA PRO A 279 8.93 -37.16 26.24
C PRO A 279 7.45 -36.74 26.24
N GLU A 280 7.01 -36.00 27.27
CA GLU A 280 5.66 -35.49 27.37
C GLU A 280 5.41 -34.20 26.57
N ARG A 281 6.45 -33.61 25.97
CA ARG A 281 6.31 -32.35 25.22
C ARG A 281 5.76 -32.57 23.82
N ARG A 282 4.84 -31.70 23.44
CA ARG A 282 4.14 -31.75 22.15
C ARG A 282 4.48 -30.55 21.27
N ILE A 283 5.73 -30.07 21.35
CA ILE A 283 6.19 -28.88 20.65
C ILE A 283 7.28 -29.24 19.64
N ALA A 284 7.11 -28.79 18.40
CA ALA A 284 8.13 -28.79 17.36
C ALA A 284 8.51 -27.34 17.01
N LEU A 285 9.75 -26.94 17.24
CA LEU A 285 10.21 -25.59 16.89
C LEU A 285 10.69 -25.51 15.45
N HIS A 286 10.24 -24.48 14.72
CA HIS A 286 10.64 -24.13 13.37
C HIS A 286 11.18 -22.70 13.35
N PHE A 287 12.41 -22.52 12.89
CA PHE A 287 13.05 -21.21 12.94
C PHE A 287 12.87 -20.44 11.63
N VAL A 288 12.31 -19.24 11.74
CA VAL A 288 12.25 -18.26 10.64
C VAL A 288 13.68 -17.81 10.32
N PRO A 289 14.08 -17.69 9.05
CA PRO A 289 15.40 -17.23 8.70
C PRO A 289 15.72 -15.87 9.32
N SER A 290 16.96 -15.71 9.80
CA SER A 290 17.42 -14.45 10.39
C SER A 290 17.22 -13.27 9.42
N TYR A 291 16.87 -12.12 9.95
CA TYR A 291 16.57 -10.90 9.19
C TYR A 291 15.37 -11.00 8.24
N CYS A 292 14.44 -11.92 8.48
CA CYS A 292 13.25 -12.12 7.67
C CYS A 292 11.94 -11.92 8.46
N PRO A 293 11.70 -10.79 9.16
CA PRO A 293 10.47 -10.58 9.94
C PRO A 293 9.20 -10.68 9.06
N HIS A 294 9.29 -10.35 7.78
CA HIS A 294 8.19 -10.48 6.82
C HIS A 294 7.69 -11.92 6.62
N LEU A 295 8.48 -12.92 7.03
CA LEU A 295 8.12 -14.34 7.04
C LEU A 295 7.55 -14.81 8.40
N ASN A 296 7.35 -13.89 9.35
CA ASN A 296 6.65 -14.16 10.60
C ASN A 296 5.33 -13.37 10.64
N PRO A 297 4.18 -14.01 10.44
CA PRO A 297 2.87 -13.33 10.40
C PRO A 297 2.51 -12.57 11.66
N ILE A 298 3.00 -12.97 12.83
CA ILE A 298 2.71 -12.26 14.08
C ILE A 298 3.21 -10.81 14.09
N GLU A 299 4.18 -10.46 13.25
CA GLU A 299 4.62 -9.09 13.05
C GLU A 299 3.49 -8.20 12.47
N ARG A 300 2.59 -8.79 11.67
CA ARG A 300 1.40 -8.11 11.16
C ARG A 300 0.36 -7.91 12.27
N LEU A 301 0.27 -8.86 13.22
CA LEU A 301 -0.56 -8.70 14.42
C LEU A 301 -0.05 -7.52 15.28
N TRP A 302 1.27 -7.38 15.42
CA TRP A 302 1.85 -6.23 16.12
C TRP A 302 1.54 -4.89 15.42
N ALA A 303 1.58 -4.88 14.09
CA ALA A 303 1.19 -3.70 13.31
C ALA A 303 -0.28 -3.35 13.53
N LEU A 304 -1.18 -4.34 13.48
CA LEU A 304 -2.61 -4.19 13.76
C LEU A 304 -2.85 -3.67 15.18
N MET A 305 -2.19 -4.23 16.17
CA MET A 305 -2.25 -3.75 17.57
C MET A 305 -1.85 -2.28 17.65
N HIS A 306 -0.76 -1.88 17.00
CA HIS A 306 -0.32 -0.48 17.00
C HIS A 306 -1.34 0.44 16.33
N GLU A 307 -1.91 0.03 15.22
CA GLU A 307 -2.95 0.79 14.52
C GLU A 307 -4.18 1.02 15.41
N HIS A 308 -4.64 -0.03 16.08
CA HIS A 308 -5.85 0.04 16.90
C HIS A 308 -5.64 0.72 18.26
N LEU A 309 -4.45 0.65 18.86
CA LEU A 309 -4.26 1.05 20.27
C LEU A 309 -3.26 2.18 20.48
N THR A 310 -2.36 2.44 19.55
CA THR A 310 -1.36 3.51 19.73
C THR A 310 -1.51 4.68 18.76
N HIS A 311 -2.18 4.48 17.61
CA HIS A 311 -2.39 5.57 16.67
C HIS A 311 -3.49 6.50 17.21
N ASN A 312 -3.14 7.77 17.43
CA ASN A 312 -4.03 8.83 17.91
C ASN A 312 -4.75 8.51 19.23
N LYS A 313 -4.22 7.59 20.03
CA LYS A 313 -4.80 7.21 21.33
C LYS A 313 -3.80 7.44 22.46
N THR A 314 -4.30 7.98 23.56
CA THR A 314 -3.56 8.21 24.80
C THR A 314 -4.17 7.44 25.96
N TYR A 315 -3.32 7.03 26.89
CA TYR A 315 -3.75 6.30 28.10
C TYR A 315 -3.26 7.02 29.33
N PRO A 316 -4.09 7.21 30.36
CA PRO A 316 -3.72 7.96 31.56
C PRO A 316 -2.55 7.34 32.34
N THR A 317 -2.40 6.02 32.26
CA THR A 317 -1.34 5.28 33.00
C THR A 317 -0.81 4.14 32.11
N CYS A 318 0.44 3.75 32.40
CA CYS A 318 1.04 2.57 31.74
C CYS A 318 0.25 1.28 32.02
N ARG A 319 -0.39 1.16 33.17
CA ARG A 319 -1.24 0.00 33.49
C ARG A 319 -2.46 -0.06 32.60
N LYS A 320 -3.21 1.06 32.41
CA LYS A 320 -4.35 1.11 31.48
C LYS A 320 -3.93 0.86 30.04
N PHE A 321 -2.75 1.32 29.65
CA PHE A 321 -2.17 1.01 28.33
C PHE A 321 -1.90 -0.50 28.19
N ALA A 322 -1.28 -1.14 29.19
CA ALA A 322 -1.02 -2.56 29.19
C ALA A 322 -2.32 -3.39 29.16
N ASP A 323 -3.30 -3.02 29.98
CA ASP A 323 -4.60 -3.70 30.06
C ASP A 323 -5.31 -3.63 28.69
N ALA A 324 -5.32 -2.47 28.02
CA ALA A 324 -5.94 -2.32 26.71
C ALA A 324 -5.25 -3.18 25.62
N ILE A 325 -3.91 -3.23 25.64
CA ILE A 325 -3.15 -4.09 24.69
C ILE A 325 -3.44 -5.57 24.93
N LEU A 326 -3.39 -6.01 26.20
CA LEU A 326 -3.60 -7.41 26.53
C LEU A 326 -5.05 -7.84 26.27
N ASP A 327 -6.02 -6.96 26.52
CA ASP A 327 -7.43 -7.22 26.22
C ASP A 327 -7.64 -7.36 24.71
N PHE A 328 -7.13 -6.42 23.92
CA PHE A 328 -7.19 -6.50 22.46
C PHE A 328 -6.59 -7.80 21.94
N LEU A 329 -5.36 -8.11 22.35
CA LEU A 329 -4.66 -9.28 21.85
C LEU A 329 -5.27 -10.62 22.32
N ARG A 330 -5.76 -10.69 23.58
CA ARG A 330 -6.28 -11.93 24.18
C ARG A 330 -7.75 -12.20 23.87
N HIS A 331 -8.53 -11.14 23.68
CA HIS A 331 -9.99 -11.25 23.60
C HIS A 331 -10.56 -10.68 22.30
N GLU A 332 -10.22 -9.45 21.93
CA GLU A 332 -10.78 -8.85 20.71
C GLU A 332 -10.29 -9.54 19.44
N VAL A 333 -9.00 -9.85 19.34
CA VAL A 333 -8.44 -10.50 18.13
C VAL A 333 -9.10 -11.85 17.87
N PRO A 334 -9.18 -12.79 18.82
CA PRO A 334 -9.89 -14.06 18.60
C PRO A 334 -11.38 -13.87 18.31
N ALA A 335 -12.06 -12.99 19.05
CA ALA A 335 -13.49 -12.76 18.89
C ALA A 335 -13.87 -12.14 17.53
N ARG A 336 -12.97 -11.35 16.94
CA ARG A 336 -13.17 -10.63 15.67
C ARG A 336 -12.23 -11.12 14.57
N TRP A 337 -11.80 -12.37 14.63
CA TRP A 337 -10.81 -12.89 13.70
C TRP A 337 -11.20 -12.75 12.23
N THR A 338 -12.48 -12.94 11.91
CA THR A 338 -13.01 -12.76 10.55
C THR A 338 -12.80 -11.34 9.97
N GLU A 339 -12.61 -10.34 10.82
CA GLU A 339 -12.31 -8.97 10.39
C GLU A 339 -10.79 -8.75 10.20
N PHE A 340 -9.95 -9.51 10.91
CA PHE A 340 -8.51 -9.31 10.96
C PHE A 340 -7.70 -10.31 10.14
N CYS A 341 -8.27 -11.46 9.79
CA CYS A 341 -7.56 -12.55 9.09
C CYS A 341 -6.93 -12.11 7.76
N ASP A 342 -7.58 -11.21 7.01
CA ASP A 342 -7.02 -10.67 5.75
C ASP A 342 -5.80 -9.75 5.97
N SER A 343 -5.63 -9.21 7.17
CA SER A 343 -4.50 -8.36 7.54
C SER A 343 -3.33 -9.13 8.15
N VAL A 344 -3.60 -10.29 8.77
CA VAL A 344 -2.60 -11.13 9.45
C VAL A 344 -2.51 -12.48 8.73
N THR A 345 -1.86 -12.49 7.58
CA THR A 345 -1.80 -13.65 6.68
C THR A 345 -0.41 -14.29 6.61
N ASP A 346 -0.33 -15.51 6.14
CA ASP A 346 0.89 -16.24 5.78
C ASP A 346 1.25 -16.11 4.28
N ASN A 347 0.75 -15.09 3.60
CA ASN A 347 1.09 -14.79 2.21
C ASN A 347 2.57 -14.41 2.09
N PHE A 348 3.45 -15.41 2.18
CA PHE A 348 4.88 -15.24 2.16
C PHE A 348 5.39 -14.86 0.76
N ARG A 349 6.32 -13.93 0.73
CA ARG A 349 7.00 -13.52 -0.50
C ARG A 349 8.49 -13.42 -0.27
N VAL A 350 9.26 -13.78 -1.29
CA VAL A 350 10.70 -13.59 -1.28
C VAL A 350 11.02 -12.13 -1.57
N ILE A 351 11.70 -11.47 -0.66
CA ILE A 351 12.23 -10.12 -0.88
C ILE A 351 13.61 -10.25 -1.55
N LEU A 352 13.72 -9.68 -2.75
CA LEU A 352 14.95 -9.68 -3.53
C LEU A 352 15.61 -8.30 -3.44
N PRO A 353 16.71 -8.13 -2.69
CA PRO A 353 17.40 -6.84 -2.58
C PRO A 353 17.78 -6.23 -3.93
N ALA A 354 18.10 -7.06 -4.91
CA ALA A 354 18.45 -6.63 -6.27
C ALA A 354 17.31 -5.90 -7.02
N LYS A 355 16.06 -6.05 -6.58
CA LYS A 355 14.91 -5.33 -7.15
C LYS A 355 14.74 -3.92 -6.58
N PHE A 356 15.51 -3.58 -5.55
CA PHE A 356 15.43 -2.29 -4.89
C PHE A 356 16.66 -1.46 -5.18
N ARG A 357 16.45 -0.18 -5.44
CA ARG A 357 17.54 0.78 -5.39
C ARG A 357 17.78 1.15 -3.92
N ILE A 358 18.88 0.71 -3.37
CA ILE A 358 19.28 1.05 -1.99
C ILE A 358 19.72 2.51 -1.96
N LEU A 359 19.11 3.29 -1.06
CA LEU A 359 19.54 4.65 -0.75
C LEU A 359 20.73 4.57 0.21
N VAL A 360 21.82 5.25 -0.14
CA VAL A 360 23.06 5.29 0.64
C VAL A 360 23.14 6.62 1.41
#